data_c8c885009cf05778eb883fe72b671666
#
_entry.id   c8c885009cf05778eb883fe72b671666
#
_cell.length_a   1.000
_cell.length_b   1.000
_cell.length_c   1.000
_cell.angle_alpha   90.00
_cell.angle_beta   90.00
_cell.angle_gamma   90.00
#
_symmetry.space_group_name_H-M   'P 1'
#
loop_
_entity.id
_entity.type
_entity.pdbx_description
1 polymer ?
#
loop_
_entity_poly.entity_id
_entity_poly.type
_entity_poly.pdbx_seq_one_letter_code
_entity_poly.pdbx_strand_id
1 'polypeptide(L)'
;LTPRIPHRDRTVAATALVLWLLVGLFVAYPLAMLLARVVVDDGTFTVASLSKVLTDRNQVRAFWNSLLLATLVGVGGTLLGFLFAFTAARARLPRWVLTAVDAAVLLPLVSPPFTTAIAIIFSFGPRGLITYELLGLKGVTVYGLTSTLASETFTYFPIAYLTLRPLLAAIDSNIEGMALSLGASRWRVFRTVTVPLTVPGLANAFLLLFAASLADFATPLILAGNQFPVLPTQAYLQITGLFDLRGGAALSFALLLPALIVFVLQRYWVSRRFYVTVTGKGAGQAPFDSVSPGVRAALLATCASVTLVVVYFYALLLYASLVAALGANHAFTLAHYKAIFTGGWKAIRDTLIIAAFAMPLGGLYGILMGYLVARKEFFGRRTLELVSMINYALPGTIVGIAYLIAFNDKPLVLTGTALIIVACYVFRYGPTGIRTTIALLSQIDKSLEEASQGLGASSGTTFRRVTLPLIAPAFFAGLGIVFIRSMTAISATIFLVSIGWTLITVKILENMTELSLGPAAAFSVFVVVVVFVVIAIIGWCMRLLHARETQVTSLLGG
;
A
#
# COMPACT_ATOMS: atom_id res chain seq x y z
N LEU A 1 -12.70 8.10 -48.20
CA LEU A 1 -13.27 7.96 -46.85
C LEU A 1 -12.67 9.06 -45.99
N THR A 2 -13.33 10.20 -45.88
CA THR A 2 -12.96 11.31 -44.99
C THR A 2 -13.01 10.85 -43.54
N PRO A 3 -11.98 11.08 -42.73
CA PRO A 3 -12.04 10.76 -41.29
C PRO A 3 -13.13 11.64 -40.68
N ARG A 4 -14.23 11.03 -40.24
CA ARG A 4 -15.24 11.69 -39.41
C ARG A 4 -14.52 12.17 -38.15
N ILE A 5 -14.41 13.50 -38.00
CA ILE A 5 -14.01 14.14 -36.75
C ILE A 5 -14.99 13.62 -35.69
N PRO A 6 -14.55 12.90 -34.66
CA PRO A 6 -15.46 12.41 -33.63
C PRO A 6 -16.15 13.61 -33.00
N HIS A 7 -17.49 13.61 -32.99
CA HIS A 7 -18.28 14.60 -32.25
C HIS A 7 -17.68 14.66 -30.83
N ARG A 8 -17.09 15.79 -30.49
CA ARG A 8 -16.54 16.02 -29.13
C ARG A 8 -17.67 15.81 -28.14
N ASP A 9 -17.73 14.66 -27.52
CA ASP A 9 -18.70 14.37 -26.47
C ASP A 9 -18.47 15.37 -25.34
N ARG A 10 -19.39 16.34 -25.22
CA ARG A 10 -19.25 17.45 -24.24
C ARG A 10 -19.10 16.93 -22.83
N THR A 11 -19.72 15.79 -22.52
CA THR A 11 -19.63 15.17 -21.19
C THR A 11 -18.23 14.62 -20.92
N VAL A 12 -17.61 13.96 -21.92
CA VAL A 12 -16.22 13.49 -21.83
C VAL A 12 -15.24 14.65 -21.69
N ALA A 13 -15.42 15.71 -22.49
CA ALA A 13 -14.56 16.89 -22.42
C ALA A 13 -14.68 17.61 -21.07
N ALA A 14 -15.89 17.80 -20.56
CA ALA A 14 -16.12 18.41 -19.24
C ALA A 14 -15.53 17.57 -18.12
N THR A 15 -15.74 16.24 -18.13
CA THR A 15 -15.18 15.35 -17.10
C THR A 15 -13.65 15.35 -17.16
N ALA A 16 -13.06 15.30 -18.35
CA ALA A 16 -11.61 15.37 -18.51
C ALA A 16 -11.03 16.70 -18.01
N LEU A 17 -11.70 17.82 -18.27
CA LEU A 17 -11.31 19.13 -17.76
C LEU A 17 -11.34 19.18 -16.22
N VAL A 18 -12.42 18.72 -15.60
CA VAL A 18 -12.54 18.66 -14.15
C VAL A 18 -11.42 17.80 -13.56
N LEU A 19 -11.14 16.64 -14.12
CA LEU A 19 -10.05 15.77 -13.66
C LEU A 19 -8.67 16.42 -13.84
N TRP A 20 -8.44 17.16 -14.94
CA TRP A 20 -7.21 17.92 -15.14
C TRP A 20 -7.03 19.01 -14.08
N LEU A 21 -8.10 19.75 -13.75
CA LEU A 21 -8.07 20.79 -12.73
C LEU A 21 -7.79 20.18 -11.34
N LEU A 22 -8.46 19.08 -11.00
CA LEU A 22 -8.26 18.40 -9.73
C LEU A 22 -6.86 17.80 -9.60
N VAL A 23 -6.36 17.11 -10.63
CA VAL A 23 -5.00 16.55 -10.64
C VAL A 23 -3.96 17.68 -10.67
N GLY A 24 -4.21 18.74 -11.42
CA GLY A 24 -3.37 19.94 -11.40
C GLY A 24 -3.25 20.54 -10.00
N LEU A 25 -4.39 20.73 -9.32
CA LEU A 25 -4.45 21.35 -7.99
C LEU A 25 -3.89 20.44 -6.87
N PHE A 26 -4.24 19.15 -6.87
CA PHE A 26 -3.92 18.25 -5.74
C PHE A 26 -2.74 17.30 -6.00
N VAL A 27 -2.16 17.29 -7.19
CA VAL A 27 -0.96 16.50 -7.49
C VAL A 27 0.17 17.37 -8.00
N ALA A 28 -0.03 18.10 -9.10
CA ALA A 28 1.04 18.88 -9.72
C ALA A 28 1.44 20.11 -8.89
N TYR A 29 0.47 20.87 -8.39
CA TYR A 29 0.71 22.10 -7.63
C TYR A 29 1.49 21.85 -6.33
N PRO A 30 1.13 20.89 -5.45
CA PRO A 30 1.92 20.61 -4.25
C PRO A 30 3.36 20.22 -4.54
N LEU A 31 3.59 19.41 -5.57
CA LEU A 31 4.95 19.02 -5.97
C LEU A 31 5.75 20.20 -6.53
N ALA A 32 5.10 21.05 -7.33
CA ALA A 32 5.74 22.26 -7.83
C ALA A 32 6.12 23.22 -6.68
N MET A 33 5.25 23.39 -5.68
CA MET A 33 5.54 24.21 -4.51
C MET A 33 6.65 23.63 -3.64
N LEU A 34 6.70 22.30 -3.47
CA LEU A 34 7.81 21.63 -2.80
C LEU A 34 9.13 21.89 -3.52
N LEU A 35 9.16 21.71 -4.84
CA LEU A 35 10.36 21.99 -5.66
C LEU A 35 10.76 23.46 -5.59
N ALA A 36 9.80 24.38 -5.71
CA ALA A 36 10.05 25.79 -5.60
C ALA A 36 10.67 26.15 -4.23
N ARG A 37 10.14 25.61 -3.13
CA ARG A 37 10.64 25.87 -1.77
C ARG A 37 12.08 25.40 -1.55
N VAL A 38 12.51 24.37 -2.27
CA VAL A 38 13.88 23.84 -2.20
C VAL A 38 14.87 24.73 -2.95
N VAL A 39 14.48 25.28 -4.11
CA VAL A 39 15.39 25.97 -5.04
C VAL A 39 15.23 27.50 -5.05
N VAL A 40 14.21 28.05 -4.39
CA VAL A 40 13.97 29.51 -4.31
C VAL A 40 14.00 29.96 -2.86
N ASP A 41 14.80 31.03 -2.57
CA ASP A 41 14.91 31.67 -1.28
C ASP A 41 14.79 33.18 -1.48
N ASP A 42 13.78 33.79 -0.85
CA ASP A 42 13.52 35.24 -0.94
C ASP A 42 13.57 35.78 -2.39
N GLY A 43 13.02 34.99 -3.33
CA GLY A 43 12.99 35.32 -4.75
C GLY A 43 14.30 35.08 -5.51
N THR A 44 15.35 34.57 -4.86
CA THR A 44 16.62 34.20 -5.51
C THR A 44 16.75 32.70 -5.67
N PHE A 45 17.30 32.25 -6.80
CA PHE A 45 17.59 30.83 -7.02
C PHE A 45 18.80 30.41 -6.18
N THR A 46 18.65 29.36 -5.38
CA THR A 46 19.70 28.85 -4.50
C THR A 46 19.63 27.32 -4.39
N VAL A 47 20.77 26.69 -4.29
CA VAL A 47 20.91 25.24 -4.02
C VAL A 47 21.50 24.98 -2.63
N ALA A 48 21.57 26.00 -1.78
CA ALA A 48 22.20 25.91 -0.46
C ALA A 48 21.57 24.81 0.42
N SER A 49 20.24 24.68 0.42
CA SER A 49 19.55 23.64 1.18
C SER A 49 19.88 22.23 0.68
N LEU A 50 20.02 22.05 -0.64
CA LEU A 50 20.43 20.77 -1.22
C LEU A 50 21.91 20.47 -0.95
N SER A 51 22.77 21.46 -1.05
CA SER A 51 24.19 21.28 -0.73
C SER A 51 24.38 20.87 0.74
N LYS A 52 23.61 21.45 1.67
CA LYS A 52 23.62 21.06 3.08
C LYS A 52 23.23 19.59 3.27
N VAL A 53 22.20 19.10 2.55
CA VAL A 53 21.82 17.66 2.61
C VAL A 53 22.96 16.76 2.14
N LEU A 54 23.75 17.20 1.15
CA LEU A 54 24.86 16.42 0.59
C LEU A 54 26.18 16.56 1.36
N THR A 55 26.33 17.59 2.21
CA THR A 55 27.57 17.86 2.95
C THR A 55 27.46 17.54 4.44
N ASP A 56 26.27 17.61 5.02
CA ASP A 56 26.06 17.24 6.42
C ASP A 56 26.19 15.72 6.60
N ARG A 57 27.16 15.33 7.43
CA ARG A 57 27.49 13.92 7.67
C ARG A 57 26.29 13.09 8.18
N ASN A 58 25.43 13.69 9.00
CA ASN A 58 24.26 12.96 9.55
C ASN A 58 23.20 12.75 8.47
N GLN A 59 22.98 13.75 7.61
CA GLN A 59 22.01 13.66 6.51
C GLN A 59 22.47 12.69 5.42
N VAL A 60 23.75 12.73 5.06
CA VAL A 60 24.36 11.75 4.14
C VAL A 60 24.26 10.33 4.71
N ARG A 61 24.58 10.16 6.00
CA ARG A 61 24.41 8.86 6.68
C ARG A 61 22.94 8.40 6.65
N ALA A 62 21.99 9.27 6.94
CA ALA A 62 20.58 8.96 6.90
C ALA A 62 20.11 8.58 5.48
N PHE A 63 20.64 9.21 4.44
CA PHE A 63 20.38 8.85 3.04
C PHE A 63 20.81 7.42 2.73
N TRP A 64 22.06 7.06 3.04
CA TRP A 64 22.58 5.71 2.80
C TRP A 64 21.91 4.66 3.66
N ASN A 65 21.60 4.98 4.91
CA ASN A 65 20.83 4.11 5.79
C ASN A 65 19.42 3.82 5.22
N SER A 66 18.76 4.83 4.65
CA SER A 66 17.45 4.64 4.01
C SER A 66 17.52 3.69 2.82
N LEU A 67 18.54 3.86 1.97
CA LEU A 67 18.76 2.97 0.82
C LEU A 67 19.13 1.55 1.25
N LEU A 68 19.97 1.42 2.27
CA LEU A 68 20.36 0.12 2.83
C LEU A 68 19.15 -0.61 3.42
N LEU A 69 18.37 0.07 4.28
CA LEU A 69 17.17 -0.52 4.88
C LEU A 69 16.17 -0.95 3.80
N ALA A 70 15.85 -0.05 2.85
CA ALA A 70 14.92 -0.34 1.77
C ALA A 70 15.40 -1.51 0.88
N THR A 71 16.71 -1.63 0.65
CA THR A 71 17.29 -2.76 -0.10
C THR A 71 17.15 -4.06 0.68
N LEU A 72 17.50 -4.08 1.97
CA LEU A 72 17.41 -5.27 2.80
C LEU A 72 15.97 -5.74 2.99
N VAL A 73 15.02 -4.82 3.22
CA VAL A 73 13.58 -5.11 3.28
C VAL A 73 13.07 -5.59 1.93
N GLY A 74 13.49 -4.94 0.85
CA GLY A 74 13.16 -5.35 -0.52
C GLY A 74 13.59 -6.79 -0.81
N VAL A 75 14.83 -7.14 -0.48
CA VAL A 75 15.35 -8.52 -0.65
C VAL A 75 14.66 -9.49 0.29
N GLY A 76 14.68 -9.24 1.60
CA GLY A 76 14.13 -10.14 2.61
C GLY A 76 12.63 -10.38 2.42
N GLY A 77 11.86 -9.30 2.22
CA GLY A 77 10.42 -9.40 2.00
C GLY A 77 10.05 -10.06 0.67
N THR A 78 10.84 -9.84 -0.41
CA THR A 78 10.61 -10.52 -1.69
C THR A 78 10.90 -12.01 -1.59
N LEU A 79 11.99 -12.40 -0.92
CA LEU A 79 12.31 -13.82 -0.68
C LEU A 79 11.22 -14.50 0.14
N LEU A 80 10.77 -13.86 1.21
CA LEU A 80 9.70 -14.38 2.05
C LEU A 80 8.37 -14.47 1.29
N GLY A 81 7.99 -13.44 0.56
CA GLY A 81 6.79 -13.42 -0.27
C GLY A 81 6.83 -14.47 -1.39
N PHE A 82 8.01 -14.67 -2.03
CA PHE A 82 8.21 -15.73 -3.02
C PHE A 82 8.04 -17.12 -2.41
N LEU A 83 8.61 -17.37 -1.24
CA LEU A 83 8.48 -18.64 -0.52
C LEU A 83 7.01 -18.99 -0.26
N PHE A 84 6.23 -18.02 0.24
CA PHE A 84 4.81 -18.22 0.46
C PHE A 84 4.03 -18.42 -0.85
N ALA A 85 4.31 -17.61 -1.88
CA ALA A 85 3.64 -17.67 -3.17
C ALA A 85 3.95 -19.00 -3.91
N PHE A 86 5.20 -19.44 -3.85
CA PHE A 86 5.64 -20.72 -4.41
C PHE A 86 5.00 -21.91 -3.69
N THR A 87 4.97 -21.86 -2.35
CA THR A 87 4.31 -22.90 -1.53
C THR A 87 2.81 -22.98 -1.86
N ALA A 88 2.13 -21.84 -1.91
CA ALA A 88 0.70 -21.78 -2.24
C ALA A 88 0.40 -22.31 -3.66
N ALA A 89 1.28 -22.05 -4.64
CA ALA A 89 1.10 -22.45 -6.03
C ALA A 89 1.50 -23.91 -6.31
N ARG A 90 2.47 -24.48 -5.58
CA ARG A 90 3.12 -25.77 -5.92
C ARG A 90 3.02 -26.85 -4.84
N ALA A 91 2.66 -26.53 -3.57
CA ALA A 91 2.68 -27.52 -2.48
C ALA A 91 1.36 -28.30 -2.30
N ARG A 92 0.36 -28.14 -3.17
CA ARG A 92 -0.94 -28.84 -3.11
C ARG A 92 -1.60 -28.74 -1.72
N LEU A 93 -1.77 -27.52 -1.23
CA LEU A 93 -2.39 -27.29 0.07
C LEU A 93 -3.90 -27.55 0.04
N PRO A 94 -4.48 -28.15 1.10
CA PRO A 94 -5.92 -28.14 1.29
C PRO A 94 -6.46 -26.69 1.30
N ARG A 95 -7.66 -26.49 0.77
CA ARG A 95 -8.26 -25.15 0.65
C ARG A 95 -8.31 -24.39 1.98
N TRP A 96 -8.63 -25.08 3.07
CA TRP A 96 -8.70 -24.47 4.40
C TRP A 96 -7.33 -23.98 4.90
N VAL A 97 -6.24 -24.73 4.64
CA VAL A 97 -4.87 -24.31 4.97
C VAL A 97 -4.50 -23.08 4.16
N LEU A 98 -4.78 -23.10 2.86
CA LEU A 98 -4.50 -21.97 1.98
C LEU A 98 -5.23 -20.71 2.44
N THR A 99 -6.52 -20.83 2.79
CA THR A 99 -7.31 -19.70 3.31
C THR A 99 -6.76 -19.20 4.64
N ALA A 100 -6.33 -20.07 5.54
CA ALA A 100 -5.73 -19.68 6.82
C ALA A 100 -4.39 -18.96 6.62
N VAL A 101 -3.54 -19.47 5.72
CA VAL A 101 -2.27 -18.82 5.35
C VAL A 101 -2.54 -17.45 4.71
N ASP A 102 -3.48 -17.37 3.76
CA ASP A 102 -3.89 -16.10 3.13
C ASP A 102 -4.33 -15.08 4.18
N ALA A 103 -5.21 -15.48 5.08
CA ALA A 103 -5.71 -14.61 6.14
C ALA A 103 -4.57 -14.09 7.04
N ALA A 104 -3.67 -14.97 7.48
CA ALA A 104 -2.55 -14.59 8.33
C ALA A 104 -1.55 -13.67 7.61
N VAL A 105 -1.21 -14.00 6.36
CA VAL A 105 -0.29 -13.18 5.53
C VAL A 105 -0.87 -11.79 5.27
N LEU A 106 -2.19 -11.64 5.15
CA LEU A 106 -2.82 -10.37 4.86
C LEU A 106 -3.02 -9.48 6.10
N LEU A 107 -2.91 -10.02 7.32
CA LEU A 107 -3.04 -9.25 8.57
C LEU A 107 -2.17 -7.97 8.59
N PRO A 108 -0.87 -8.00 8.25
CA PRO A 108 -0.04 -6.80 8.25
C PRO A 108 -0.48 -5.70 7.27
N LEU A 109 -1.15 -6.04 6.17
CA LEU A 109 -1.65 -5.04 5.21
C LEU A 109 -2.88 -4.27 5.72
N VAL A 110 -3.63 -4.87 6.63
CA VAL A 110 -4.88 -4.34 7.19
C VAL A 110 -4.61 -3.50 8.44
N SER A 111 -3.46 -3.71 9.08
CA SER A 111 -3.05 -3.02 10.31
C SER A 111 -2.20 -1.77 10.02
N PRO A 112 -2.12 -0.82 10.97
CA PRO A 112 -1.14 0.26 10.90
C PRO A 112 0.29 -0.27 10.74
N PRO A 113 1.18 0.37 9.95
CA PRO A 113 2.51 -0.16 9.63
C PRO A 113 3.38 -0.47 10.86
N PHE A 114 3.27 0.33 11.91
CA PHE A 114 4.03 0.17 13.17
C PHE A 114 3.45 -0.87 14.13
N THR A 115 2.39 -1.58 13.79
CA THR A 115 1.82 -2.65 14.63
C THR A 115 2.84 -3.75 14.92
N THR A 116 3.64 -4.13 13.92
CA THR A 116 4.75 -5.07 14.08
C THR A 116 5.87 -4.52 14.95
N ALA A 117 6.13 -3.20 14.89
CA ALA A 117 7.09 -2.54 15.77
C ALA A 117 6.66 -2.61 17.23
N ILE A 118 5.37 -2.36 17.52
CA ILE A 118 4.79 -2.53 18.87
C ILE A 118 4.99 -3.98 19.36
N ALA A 119 4.66 -4.95 18.51
CA ALA A 119 4.80 -6.37 18.86
C ALA A 119 6.27 -6.76 19.12
N ILE A 120 7.22 -6.23 18.36
CA ILE A 120 8.65 -6.44 18.59
C ILE A 120 9.10 -5.83 19.92
N ILE A 121 8.64 -4.62 20.26
CA ILE A 121 8.94 -4.00 21.56
C ILE A 121 8.36 -4.84 22.72
N PHE A 122 7.12 -5.29 22.58
CA PHE A 122 6.49 -6.15 23.59
C PHE A 122 7.14 -7.53 23.71
N SER A 123 7.73 -8.05 22.62
CA SER A 123 8.39 -9.36 22.63
C SER A 123 9.83 -9.28 23.13
N PHE A 124 10.61 -8.31 22.59
CA PHE A 124 12.06 -8.27 22.70
C PHE A 124 12.61 -7.00 23.35
N GLY A 125 11.76 -6.08 23.78
CA GLY A 125 12.16 -4.85 24.46
C GLY A 125 12.75 -5.10 25.86
N PRO A 126 13.18 -4.04 26.57
CA PRO A 126 13.79 -4.16 27.91
C PRO A 126 12.93 -4.88 28.96
N ARG A 127 11.60 -4.85 28.79
CA ARG A 127 10.61 -5.61 29.59
C ARG A 127 9.76 -6.51 28.70
N GLY A 128 10.36 -7.02 27.61
CA GLY A 128 9.66 -7.86 26.65
C GLY A 128 9.33 -9.24 27.19
N LEU A 129 8.22 -9.81 26.75
CA LEU A 129 7.73 -11.12 27.15
C LEU A 129 8.77 -12.23 26.94
N ILE A 130 9.49 -12.20 25.80
CA ILE A 130 10.51 -13.22 25.50
C ILE A 130 11.82 -12.90 26.20
N THR A 131 12.34 -11.68 26.06
CA THR A 131 13.67 -11.33 26.57
C THR A 131 13.71 -11.25 28.09
N TYR A 132 12.76 -10.57 28.70
CA TYR A 132 12.77 -10.32 30.13
C TYR A 132 12.05 -11.43 30.93
N GLU A 133 10.80 -11.75 30.55
CA GLU A 133 10.01 -12.71 31.36
C GLU A 133 10.39 -14.16 31.09
N LEU A 134 10.59 -14.55 29.83
CA LEU A 134 10.90 -15.96 29.50
C LEU A 134 12.39 -16.27 29.66
N LEU A 135 13.29 -15.40 29.17
CA LEU A 135 14.73 -15.64 29.13
C LEU A 135 15.50 -14.97 30.30
N GLY A 136 14.86 -14.11 31.11
CA GLY A 136 15.48 -13.40 32.23
C GLY A 136 16.59 -12.41 31.82
N LEU A 137 16.67 -12.03 30.52
CA LEU A 137 17.69 -11.14 29.99
C LEU A 137 17.40 -9.69 30.39
N LYS A 138 18.34 -9.04 31.08
CA LYS A 138 18.24 -7.62 31.48
C LYS A 138 19.12 -6.75 30.57
N GLY A 139 18.66 -5.52 30.30
CA GLY A 139 19.45 -4.54 29.54
C GLY A 139 19.51 -4.79 28.05
N VAL A 140 18.64 -5.64 27.51
CA VAL A 140 18.55 -5.87 26.06
C VAL A 140 17.98 -4.62 25.38
N THR A 141 18.65 -4.14 24.34
CA THR A 141 18.13 -3.09 23.46
C THR A 141 17.51 -3.72 22.22
N VAL A 142 16.31 -3.26 21.89
CA VAL A 142 15.58 -3.69 20.67
C VAL A 142 15.71 -2.65 19.56
N TYR A 143 16.40 -1.55 19.82
CA TYR A 143 16.50 -0.44 18.88
C TYR A 143 17.68 -0.60 17.92
N GLY A 144 17.46 -0.18 16.67
CA GLY A 144 18.47 -0.18 15.61
C GLY A 144 18.01 -0.84 14.31
N LEU A 145 18.97 -1.14 13.43
CA LEU A 145 18.72 -1.70 12.10
C LEU A 145 17.97 -3.03 12.14
N THR A 146 18.40 -3.97 13.00
CA THR A 146 17.90 -5.36 12.98
C THR A 146 16.40 -5.45 13.27
N SER A 147 15.94 -4.77 14.31
CA SER A 147 14.51 -4.74 14.67
C SER A 147 13.67 -3.98 13.67
N THR A 148 14.20 -2.88 13.13
CA THR A 148 13.54 -2.11 12.08
C THR A 148 13.39 -2.94 10.81
N LEU A 149 14.48 -3.63 10.39
CA LEU A 149 14.47 -4.56 9.26
C LEU A 149 13.46 -5.70 9.45
N ALA A 150 13.45 -6.32 10.62
CA ALA A 150 12.50 -7.39 10.92
C ALA A 150 11.05 -6.86 10.87
N SER A 151 10.77 -5.73 11.54
CA SER A 151 9.45 -5.12 11.55
C SER A 151 8.94 -4.80 10.14
N GLU A 152 9.74 -4.11 9.33
CA GLU A 152 9.35 -3.75 7.97
C GLU A 152 9.23 -4.97 7.05
N THR A 153 10.10 -5.98 7.20
CA THR A 153 10.00 -7.22 6.44
C THR A 153 8.67 -7.93 6.70
N PHE A 154 8.28 -8.10 7.97
CA PHE A 154 6.99 -8.71 8.33
C PHE A 154 5.79 -7.83 7.93
N THR A 155 5.94 -6.52 7.91
CA THR A 155 4.89 -5.60 7.47
C THR A 155 4.67 -5.64 5.96
N TYR A 156 5.73 -5.73 5.17
CA TYR A 156 5.65 -5.52 3.72
C TYR A 156 5.73 -6.79 2.87
N PHE A 157 6.22 -7.94 3.37
CA PHE A 157 6.28 -9.19 2.59
C PHE A 157 4.94 -9.62 1.98
N PRO A 158 3.75 -9.31 2.56
CA PRO A 158 2.48 -9.62 1.93
C PRO A 158 2.29 -8.97 0.56
N ILE A 159 2.91 -7.81 0.31
CA ILE A 159 2.89 -7.14 -0.99
C ILE A 159 3.58 -8.02 -2.05
N ALA A 160 4.74 -8.60 -1.70
CA ALA A 160 5.44 -9.54 -2.57
C ALA A 160 4.61 -10.82 -2.80
N TYR A 161 4.00 -11.36 -1.75
CA TYR A 161 3.11 -12.51 -1.86
C TYR A 161 1.96 -12.28 -2.84
N LEU A 162 1.24 -11.16 -2.70
CA LEU A 162 0.12 -10.80 -3.58
C LEU A 162 0.56 -10.54 -5.03
N THR A 163 1.79 -10.06 -5.22
CA THR A 163 2.36 -9.82 -6.56
C THR A 163 2.78 -11.12 -7.23
N LEU A 164 3.39 -12.03 -6.49
CA LEU A 164 4.01 -13.25 -7.03
C LEU A 164 3.06 -14.43 -7.14
N ARG A 165 2.05 -14.54 -6.28
CA ARG A 165 1.10 -15.66 -6.28
C ARG A 165 0.33 -15.81 -7.60
N PRO A 166 -0.32 -14.75 -8.16
CA PRO A 166 -0.99 -14.86 -9.44
C PRO A 166 -0.03 -15.20 -10.59
N LEU A 167 1.20 -14.63 -10.54
CA LEU A 167 2.22 -14.89 -11.54
C LEU A 167 2.64 -16.38 -11.55
N LEU A 168 2.93 -16.95 -10.37
CA LEU A 168 3.29 -18.36 -10.23
C LEU A 168 2.14 -19.29 -10.60
N ALA A 169 0.90 -18.89 -10.33
CA ALA A 169 -0.29 -19.64 -10.73
C ALA A 169 -0.53 -19.59 -12.25
N ALA A 170 -0.08 -18.55 -12.94
CA ALA A 170 -0.19 -18.39 -14.39
C ALA A 170 0.88 -19.16 -15.19
N ILE A 171 1.96 -19.62 -14.56
CA ILE A 171 2.97 -20.46 -15.20
C ILE A 171 2.35 -21.82 -15.50
N ASP A 172 2.32 -22.19 -16.80
CA ASP A 172 1.79 -23.47 -17.24
C ASP A 172 2.57 -24.64 -16.64
N SER A 173 1.89 -25.43 -15.82
CA SER A 173 2.45 -26.62 -15.19
C SER A 173 2.91 -27.68 -16.21
N ASN A 174 2.40 -27.66 -17.44
CA ASN A 174 2.82 -28.57 -18.50
C ASN A 174 4.27 -28.32 -18.92
N ILE A 175 4.74 -27.08 -18.89
CA ILE A 175 6.16 -26.75 -19.22
C ILE A 175 7.09 -27.43 -18.19
N GLU A 176 6.76 -27.33 -16.90
CA GLU A 176 7.50 -28.00 -15.83
C GLU A 176 7.43 -29.54 -15.98
N GLY A 177 6.24 -30.05 -16.32
CA GLY A 177 6.01 -31.48 -16.56
C GLY A 177 6.80 -32.03 -17.73
N MET A 178 6.80 -31.33 -18.87
CA MET A 178 7.58 -31.73 -20.05
C MET A 178 9.07 -31.75 -19.75
N ALA A 179 9.59 -30.75 -19.03
CA ALA A 179 11.00 -30.72 -18.65
C ALA A 179 11.40 -31.94 -17.79
N LEU A 180 10.53 -32.38 -16.86
CA LEU A 180 10.74 -33.57 -16.06
C LEU A 180 10.65 -34.85 -16.89
N SER A 181 9.71 -34.95 -17.83
CA SER A 181 9.56 -36.09 -18.73
C SER A 181 10.78 -36.25 -19.66
N LEU A 182 11.47 -35.15 -19.96
CA LEU A 182 12.74 -35.13 -20.68
C LEU A 182 13.95 -35.46 -19.78
N GLY A 183 13.74 -35.89 -18.53
CA GLY A 183 14.79 -36.31 -17.60
C GLY A 183 15.45 -35.18 -16.80
N ALA A 184 14.92 -33.95 -16.83
CA ALA A 184 15.45 -32.89 -15.97
C ALA A 184 15.11 -33.17 -14.49
N SER A 185 16.07 -32.94 -13.60
CA SER A 185 15.79 -33.01 -12.16
C SER A 185 14.87 -31.84 -11.73
N ARG A 186 14.10 -32.03 -10.64
CA ARG A 186 13.22 -30.97 -10.08
C ARG A 186 13.97 -29.67 -9.77
N TRP A 187 15.20 -29.75 -9.29
CA TRP A 187 16.07 -28.59 -9.07
C TRP A 187 16.45 -27.89 -10.39
N ARG A 188 16.74 -28.67 -11.44
CA ARG A 188 17.02 -28.10 -12.77
C ARG A 188 15.79 -27.37 -13.30
N VAL A 189 14.59 -27.97 -13.23
CA VAL A 189 13.32 -27.34 -13.63
C VAL A 189 13.09 -26.04 -12.86
N PHE A 190 13.24 -26.06 -11.53
CA PHE A 190 13.11 -24.86 -10.71
C PHE A 190 14.05 -23.74 -11.17
N ARG A 191 15.34 -24.06 -11.37
CA ARG A 191 16.36 -23.06 -11.72
C ARG A 191 16.25 -22.56 -13.18
N THR A 192 15.85 -23.42 -14.13
CA THR A 192 15.87 -23.10 -15.57
C THR A 192 14.51 -22.72 -16.16
N VAL A 193 13.42 -23.05 -15.48
CA VAL A 193 12.04 -22.76 -15.92
C VAL A 193 11.35 -21.82 -14.94
N THR A 194 11.13 -22.28 -13.71
CA THR A 194 10.31 -21.55 -12.73
C THR A 194 10.92 -20.20 -12.37
N VAL A 195 12.19 -20.17 -11.94
CA VAL A 195 12.88 -18.93 -11.53
C VAL A 195 12.98 -17.92 -12.68
N PRO A 196 13.46 -18.27 -13.89
CA PRO A 196 13.55 -17.31 -14.99
C PRO A 196 12.20 -16.71 -15.39
N LEU A 197 11.13 -17.49 -15.40
CA LEU A 197 9.78 -17.00 -15.66
C LEU A 197 9.25 -16.08 -14.56
N THR A 198 9.73 -16.22 -13.32
CA THR A 198 9.32 -15.37 -12.18
C THR A 198 10.20 -14.14 -11.99
N VAL A 199 11.38 -14.04 -12.63
CA VAL A 199 12.31 -12.90 -12.48
C VAL A 199 11.63 -11.52 -12.66
N PRO A 200 10.79 -11.28 -13.68
CA PRO A 200 10.11 -9.99 -13.82
C PRO A 200 9.18 -9.68 -12.62
N GLY A 201 8.50 -10.70 -12.11
CA GLY A 201 7.66 -10.57 -10.91
C GLY A 201 8.46 -10.33 -9.65
N LEU A 202 9.59 -11.04 -9.48
CA LEU A 202 10.52 -10.83 -8.35
C LEU A 202 11.09 -9.41 -8.36
N ALA A 203 11.50 -8.91 -9.54
CA ALA A 203 11.97 -7.54 -9.67
C ALA A 203 10.86 -6.52 -9.33
N ASN A 204 9.62 -6.76 -9.78
CA ASN A 204 8.48 -5.90 -9.44
C ASN A 204 8.19 -5.92 -7.94
N ALA A 205 8.17 -7.10 -7.32
CA ALA A 205 7.96 -7.24 -5.88
C ALA A 205 9.05 -6.51 -5.09
N PHE A 206 10.32 -6.71 -5.45
CA PHE A 206 11.46 -6.01 -4.85
C PHE A 206 11.29 -4.48 -4.93
N LEU A 207 10.98 -3.94 -6.11
CA LEU A 207 10.80 -2.50 -6.29
C LEU A 207 9.62 -1.95 -5.47
N LEU A 208 8.53 -2.72 -5.35
CA LEU A 208 7.38 -2.34 -4.51
C LEU A 208 7.75 -2.30 -3.03
N LEU A 209 8.48 -3.29 -2.53
CA LEU A 209 8.90 -3.35 -1.14
C LEU A 209 9.95 -2.29 -0.83
N PHE A 210 10.91 -2.10 -1.74
CA PHE A 210 11.91 -1.04 -1.64
C PHE A 210 11.23 0.33 -1.51
N ALA A 211 10.25 0.63 -2.38
CA ALA A 211 9.51 1.88 -2.32
C ALA A 211 8.68 2.01 -1.04
N ALA A 212 8.08 0.92 -0.54
CA ALA A 212 7.30 0.92 0.69
C ALA A 212 8.18 1.21 1.91
N SER A 213 9.35 0.55 2.02
CA SER A 213 10.32 0.78 3.10
C SER A 213 10.92 2.20 3.02
N LEU A 214 11.30 2.66 1.82
CA LEU A 214 11.80 4.02 1.61
C LEU A 214 10.78 5.10 2.02
N ALA A 215 9.49 4.78 1.97
CA ALA A 215 8.39 5.66 2.35
C ALA A 215 8.00 5.59 3.82
N ASP A 216 8.47 4.58 4.55
CA ASP A 216 8.15 4.40 5.97
C ASP A 216 9.02 5.32 6.82
N PHE A 217 8.38 6.10 7.66
CA PHE A 217 9.07 6.91 8.66
C PHE A 217 8.71 6.47 10.08
N ALA A 218 7.50 5.91 10.26
CA ALA A 218 6.96 5.63 11.57
C ALA A 218 7.66 4.44 12.24
N THR A 219 7.90 3.35 11.51
CA THR A 219 8.64 2.19 12.01
C THR A 219 10.08 2.55 12.37
N PRO A 220 10.86 3.24 11.51
CA PRO A 220 12.19 3.70 11.87
C PRO A 220 12.20 4.75 12.99
N LEU A 221 11.21 5.64 13.07
CA LEU A 221 11.11 6.60 14.17
C LEU A 221 11.05 5.89 15.54
N ILE A 222 10.31 4.79 15.60
CA ILE A 222 10.09 4.02 16.81
C ILE A 222 11.25 3.08 17.13
N LEU A 223 11.73 2.31 16.12
CA LEU A 223 12.69 1.22 16.31
C LEU A 223 14.14 1.58 15.97
N ALA A 224 14.38 2.42 14.96
CA ALA A 224 15.74 2.75 14.55
C ALA A 224 16.38 3.80 15.46
N GLY A 225 15.58 4.80 15.87
CA GLY A 225 16.02 5.88 16.76
C GLY A 225 17.25 6.61 16.22
N ASN A 226 18.09 7.13 17.13
CA ASN A 226 19.31 7.86 16.76
C ASN A 226 20.46 6.93 16.32
N GLN A 227 20.36 5.63 16.58
CA GLN A 227 21.43 4.66 16.24
C GLN A 227 21.47 4.41 14.73
N PHE A 228 20.32 4.41 14.09
CA PHE A 228 20.19 4.17 12.65
C PHE A 228 19.25 5.21 12.00
N PRO A 229 19.68 6.49 11.90
CA PRO A 229 18.86 7.55 11.32
C PRO A 229 18.55 7.26 9.84
N VAL A 230 17.30 7.52 9.42
CA VAL A 230 16.84 7.44 8.03
C VAL A 230 16.23 8.77 7.59
N LEU A 231 16.28 9.08 6.29
CA LEU A 231 15.84 10.37 5.77
C LEU A 231 14.38 10.71 6.06
N PRO A 232 13.40 9.79 5.93
CA PRO A 232 12.00 10.11 6.26
C PRO A 232 11.83 10.59 7.70
N THR A 233 12.53 9.95 8.64
CA THR A 233 12.51 10.34 10.06
C THR A 233 13.20 11.68 10.28
N GLN A 234 14.33 11.93 9.60
CA GLN A 234 15.03 13.21 9.69
C GLN A 234 14.18 14.35 9.10
N ALA A 235 13.47 14.13 7.98
CA ALA A 235 12.57 15.13 7.41
C ALA A 235 11.42 15.47 8.38
N TYR A 236 10.87 14.45 9.06
CA TYR A 236 9.86 14.65 10.09
C TYR A 236 10.40 15.48 11.26
N LEU A 237 11.55 15.12 11.83
CA LEU A 237 12.16 15.82 12.96
C LEU A 237 12.56 17.26 12.60
N GLN A 238 13.00 17.51 11.35
CA GLN A 238 13.33 18.85 10.88
C GLN A 238 12.11 19.77 10.88
N ILE A 239 10.94 19.25 10.47
CA ILE A 239 9.70 20.03 10.40
C ILE A 239 9.04 20.18 11.77
N THR A 240 8.87 19.07 12.51
CA THR A 240 8.10 19.08 13.75
C THR A 240 8.93 19.44 14.97
N GLY A 241 10.23 19.13 14.97
CA GLY A 241 11.13 19.41 16.08
C GLY A 241 11.86 20.74 15.95
N LEU A 242 12.29 21.10 14.73
CA LEU A 242 13.06 22.33 14.47
C LEU A 242 12.26 23.44 13.78
N PHE A 243 11.01 23.15 13.38
CA PHE A 243 10.14 24.07 12.62
C PHE A 243 10.78 24.57 11.30
N ASP A 244 11.75 23.82 10.76
CA ASP A 244 12.44 24.12 9.51
C ASP A 244 11.77 23.42 8.33
N LEU A 245 10.75 24.05 7.75
CA LEU A 245 10.03 23.56 6.56
C LEU A 245 10.96 23.42 5.35
N ARG A 246 11.98 24.27 5.24
CA ARG A 246 12.90 24.26 4.12
C ARG A 246 13.88 23.09 4.18
N GLY A 247 14.47 22.86 5.35
CA GLY A 247 15.31 21.67 5.59
C GLY A 247 14.52 20.39 5.38
N GLY A 248 13.29 20.31 5.89
CA GLY A 248 12.39 19.18 5.65
C GLY A 248 12.06 18.99 4.16
N ALA A 249 11.83 20.06 3.41
CA ALA A 249 11.61 20.01 1.96
C ALA A 249 12.84 19.49 1.22
N ALA A 250 14.04 19.94 1.59
CA ALA A 250 15.30 19.51 0.96
C ALA A 250 15.56 18.00 1.21
N LEU A 251 15.33 17.51 2.43
CA LEU A 251 15.42 16.07 2.76
C LEU A 251 14.39 15.25 1.98
N SER A 252 13.18 15.77 1.83
CA SER A 252 12.13 15.14 1.03
C SER A 252 12.48 15.08 -0.45
N PHE A 253 13.12 16.14 -0.97
CA PHE A 253 13.63 16.16 -2.33
C PHE A 253 14.72 15.12 -2.55
N ALA A 254 15.63 14.94 -1.59
CA ALA A 254 16.65 13.89 -1.67
C ALA A 254 16.04 12.48 -1.76
N LEU A 255 14.88 12.23 -1.10
CA LEU A 255 14.12 10.99 -1.23
C LEU A 255 13.38 10.85 -2.56
N LEU A 256 13.07 11.98 -3.20
CA LEU A 256 12.34 11.99 -4.47
C LEU A 256 13.13 11.28 -5.58
N LEU A 257 14.43 11.46 -5.64
CA LEU A 257 15.28 10.88 -6.68
C LEU A 257 15.24 9.34 -6.70
N PRO A 258 15.55 8.62 -5.60
CA PRO A 258 15.45 7.16 -5.60
C PRO A 258 14.00 6.67 -5.82
N ALA A 259 12.99 7.38 -5.31
CA ALA A 259 11.59 7.02 -5.54
C ALA A 259 11.19 7.12 -7.02
N LEU A 260 11.63 8.19 -7.72
CA LEU A 260 11.41 8.34 -9.17
C LEU A 260 12.16 7.29 -9.97
N ILE A 261 13.39 6.96 -9.61
CA ILE A 261 14.16 5.88 -10.27
C ILE A 261 13.38 4.56 -10.17
N VAL A 262 12.91 4.21 -8.97
CA VAL A 262 12.10 3.00 -8.77
C VAL A 262 10.82 3.03 -9.61
N PHE A 263 10.10 4.15 -9.62
CA PHE A 263 8.89 4.31 -10.43
C PHE A 263 9.17 4.14 -11.94
N VAL A 264 10.23 4.74 -12.46
CA VAL A 264 10.64 4.63 -13.86
C VAL A 264 11.03 3.18 -14.19
N LEU A 265 11.84 2.54 -13.35
CA LEU A 265 12.22 1.13 -13.53
C LEU A 265 10.99 0.22 -13.53
N GLN A 266 10.05 0.41 -12.61
CA GLN A 266 8.83 -0.37 -12.53
C GLN A 266 7.95 -0.17 -13.79
N ARG A 267 7.76 1.09 -14.22
CA ARG A 267 6.88 1.40 -15.35
C ARG A 267 7.45 0.98 -16.69
N TYR A 268 8.73 1.19 -16.93
CA TYR A 268 9.31 1.03 -18.28
C TYR A 268 10.10 -0.26 -18.45
N TRP A 269 10.77 -0.73 -17.43
CA TRP A 269 11.62 -1.92 -17.55
C TRP A 269 10.90 -3.20 -17.17
N VAL A 270 10.22 -3.21 -16.03
CA VAL A 270 9.51 -4.40 -15.55
C VAL A 270 8.27 -4.67 -16.39
N SER A 271 7.44 -3.65 -16.68
CA SER A 271 6.19 -3.80 -17.43
C SER A 271 6.38 -4.34 -18.85
N ARG A 272 7.55 -4.12 -19.48
CA ARG A 272 7.85 -4.64 -20.82
C ARG A 272 8.25 -6.11 -20.86
N ARG A 273 8.62 -6.69 -19.72
CA ARG A 273 9.13 -8.07 -19.61
C ARG A 273 8.09 -9.07 -19.07
N PHE A 274 6.85 -8.64 -18.85
CA PHE A 274 5.78 -9.59 -18.57
C PHE A 274 5.49 -10.40 -19.84
N TYR A 275 5.98 -11.63 -19.87
CA TYR A 275 5.57 -12.61 -20.87
C TYR A 275 4.14 -13.03 -20.55
N VAL A 276 3.18 -12.45 -21.30
CA VAL A 276 1.85 -13.04 -21.38
C VAL A 276 2.02 -14.36 -22.12
N THR A 277 1.85 -15.46 -21.43
CA THR A 277 1.71 -16.76 -22.11
C THR A 277 0.42 -16.70 -22.93
N VAL A 278 0.59 -16.62 -24.24
CA VAL A 278 -0.47 -16.42 -25.24
C VAL A 278 -1.26 -17.72 -25.47
N THR A 279 -1.57 -18.48 -24.46
CA THR A 279 -2.54 -19.54 -24.58
C THR A 279 -3.79 -19.15 -23.82
N GLY A 280 -4.75 -18.55 -24.55
CA GLY A 280 -6.07 -18.14 -24.06
C GLY A 280 -7.01 -19.28 -23.65
N LYS A 281 -6.45 -20.43 -23.25
CA LYS A 281 -7.12 -21.47 -22.48
C LYS A 281 -6.47 -21.43 -21.11
N GLY A 282 -7.25 -21.14 -20.08
CA GLY A 282 -6.83 -21.36 -18.69
C GLY A 282 -6.19 -22.73 -18.62
N ALA A 283 -4.88 -22.78 -18.30
CA ALA A 283 -4.17 -24.03 -18.15
C ALA A 283 -5.00 -24.93 -17.26
N GLY A 284 -5.42 -26.07 -17.78
CA GLY A 284 -6.17 -27.04 -17.00
C GLY A 284 -5.37 -27.31 -15.73
N GLN A 285 -5.92 -26.92 -14.60
CA GLN A 285 -5.29 -27.03 -13.29
C GLN A 285 -5.24 -28.50 -12.83
N ALA A 286 -4.50 -29.34 -13.53
CA ALA A 286 -3.99 -30.54 -12.90
C ALA A 286 -2.78 -30.10 -12.08
N PRO A 287 -2.84 -30.12 -10.73
CA PRO A 287 -1.72 -29.72 -9.91
C PRO A 287 -0.57 -30.69 -10.14
N PHE A 288 0.43 -30.23 -10.89
CA PHE A 288 1.62 -31.01 -11.16
C PHE A 288 2.53 -31.04 -9.92
N ASP A 289 3.02 -32.22 -9.55
CA ASP A 289 3.85 -32.40 -8.34
C ASP A 289 5.32 -32.06 -8.64
N SER A 290 5.59 -30.75 -8.78
CA SER A 290 6.92 -30.24 -9.09
C SER A 290 7.89 -30.28 -7.90
N VAL A 291 7.39 -30.56 -6.68
CA VAL A 291 8.16 -30.45 -5.43
C VAL A 291 8.33 -31.82 -4.78
N SER A 292 9.57 -32.19 -4.36
CA SER A 292 9.81 -33.42 -3.63
C SER A 292 9.18 -33.38 -2.22
N PRO A 293 8.80 -34.54 -1.63
CA PRO A 293 8.16 -34.57 -0.31
C PRO A 293 8.97 -33.86 0.78
N GLY A 294 10.30 -34.02 0.80
CA GLY A 294 11.18 -33.37 1.78
C GLY A 294 11.20 -31.84 1.61
N VAL A 295 11.32 -31.34 0.37
CA VAL A 295 11.27 -29.90 0.08
C VAL A 295 9.89 -29.33 0.41
N ARG A 296 8.82 -30.08 0.10
CA ARG A 296 7.45 -29.68 0.47
C ARG A 296 7.31 -29.54 1.98
N ALA A 297 7.80 -30.51 2.76
CA ALA A 297 7.76 -30.45 4.22
C ALA A 297 8.54 -29.23 4.75
N ALA A 298 9.74 -28.96 4.22
CA ALA A 298 10.55 -27.81 4.59
C ALA A 298 9.84 -26.47 4.26
N LEU A 299 9.25 -26.33 3.07
CA LEU A 299 8.47 -25.16 2.68
C LEU A 299 7.28 -24.94 3.61
N LEU A 300 6.53 -26.01 3.91
CA LEU A 300 5.40 -25.94 4.81
C LEU A 300 5.82 -25.57 6.24
N ALA A 301 6.90 -26.17 6.76
CA ALA A 301 7.42 -25.84 8.08
C ALA A 301 7.85 -24.37 8.17
N THR A 302 8.53 -23.86 7.15
CA THR A 302 8.95 -22.45 7.10
C THR A 302 7.75 -21.50 6.99
N CYS A 303 6.78 -21.79 6.11
CA CYS A 303 5.55 -20.98 6.03
C CYS A 303 4.76 -21.03 7.34
N ALA A 304 4.65 -22.21 7.97
CA ALA A 304 3.97 -22.37 9.25
C ALA A 304 4.67 -21.58 10.37
N SER A 305 6.00 -21.62 10.44
CA SER A 305 6.78 -20.87 11.44
C SER A 305 6.58 -19.36 11.29
N VAL A 306 6.65 -18.83 10.07
CA VAL A 306 6.43 -17.41 9.80
C VAL A 306 4.98 -17.01 10.07
N THR A 307 4.02 -17.84 9.66
CA THR A 307 2.59 -17.62 9.99
C THR A 307 2.37 -17.59 11.50
N LEU A 308 3.01 -18.49 12.23
CA LEU A 308 2.93 -18.51 13.70
C LEU A 308 3.50 -17.22 14.32
N VAL A 309 4.63 -16.71 13.81
CA VAL A 309 5.20 -15.42 14.26
C VAL A 309 4.23 -14.28 13.99
N VAL A 310 3.62 -14.21 12.81
CA VAL A 310 2.63 -13.17 12.50
C VAL A 310 1.43 -13.28 13.45
N VAL A 311 0.85 -14.47 13.60
CA VAL A 311 -0.29 -14.69 14.52
C VAL A 311 0.09 -14.35 15.97
N TYR A 312 1.30 -14.72 16.40
CA TYR A 312 1.82 -14.37 17.72
C TYR A 312 1.89 -12.84 17.91
N PHE A 313 2.37 -12.08 16.94
CA PHE A 313 2.43 -10.62 17.05
C PHE A 313 1.05 -10.00 17.24
N TYR A 314 0.04 -10.47 16.51
CA TYR A 314 -1.32 -9.96 16.65
C TYR A 314 -2.01 -10.46 17.94
N ALA A 315 -1.75 -11.69 18.36
CA ALA A 315 -2.22 -12.21 19.64
C ALA A 315 -1.59 -11.45 20.82
N LEU A 316 -0.29 -11.15 20.73
CA LEU A 316 0.42 -10.35 21.73
C LEU A 316 -0.12 -8.91 21.80
N LEU A 317 -0.43 -8.31 20.65
CA LEU A 317 -1.03 -6.97 20.60
C LEU A 317 -2.41 -6.97 21.28
N LEU A 318 -3.23 -7.97 21.00
CA LEU A 318 -4.53 -8.15 21.64
C LEU A 318 -4.37 -8.37 23.15
N TYR A 319 -3.45 -9.24 23.57
CA TYR A 319 -3.14 -9.48 24.97
C TYR A 319 -2.68 -8.20 25.67
N ALA A 320 -1.73 -7.47 25.07
CA ALA A 320 -1.22 -6.21 25.62
C ALA A 320 -2.31 -5.13 25.77
N SER A 321 -3.34 -5.15 24.93
CA SER A 321 -4.47 -4.22 25.02
C SER A 321 -5.44 -4.57 26.18
N LEU A 322 -5.34 -5.78 26.73
CA LEU A 322 -6.24 -6.31 27.76
C LEU A 322 -5.57 -6.47 29.14
N VAL A 323 -4.28 -6.17 29.27
CA VAL A 323 -3.55 -6.24 30.54
C VAL A 323 -3.10 -4.85 31.00
N ALA A 324 -3.00 -4.64 32.30
CA ALA A 324 -2.71 -3.32 32.89
C ALA A 324 -1.37 -2.74 32.43
N ALA A 325 -0.31 -3.53 32.41
CA ALA A 325 1.01 -3.16 31.89
C ALA A 325 1.81 -4.41 31.54
N LEU A 326 1.99 -4.67 30.25
CA LEU A 326 2.79 -5.82 29.80
C LEU A 326 4.21 -5.72 30.34
N GLY A 327 4.76 -6.84 30.86
CA GLY A 327 6.08 -6.90 31.49
C GLY A 327 6.17 -6.31 32.90
N ALA A 328 5.04 -5.94 33.52
CA ALA A 328 4.99 -5.43 34.91
C ALA A 328 3.75 -5.87 35.67
N ASN A 329 2.58 -5.78 35.08
CA ASN A 329 1.29 -6.14 35.70
C ASN A 329 0.36 -6.77 34.67
N HIS A 330 0.17 -8.07 34.74
CA HIS A 330 -0.65 -8.87 33.83
C HIS A 330 -2.13 -8.96 34.25
N ALA A 331 -2.57 -8.17 35.24
CA ALA A 331 -3.97 -8.13 35.63
C ALA A 331 -4.84 -7.70 34.45
N PHE A 332 -5.91 -8.46 34.20
CA PHE A 332 -6.87 -8.14 33.14
C PHE A 332 -7.54 -6.78 33.39
N THR A 333 -7.60 -5.95 32.34
CA THR A 333 -8.24 -4.65 32.41
C THR A 333 -8.85 -4.24 31.07
N LEU A 334 -9.94 -3.48 31.13
CA LEU A 334 -10.50 -2.74 30.00
C LEU A 334 -10.20 -1.24 30.06
N ALA A 335 -9.30 -0.82 30.96
CA ALA A 335 -8.96 0.59 31.16
C ALA A 335 -8.42 1.25 29.89
N HIS A 336 -7.64 0.53 29.07
CA HIS A 336 -7.12 1.03 27.80
C HIS A 336 -8.25 1.30 26.80
N TYR A 337 -9.24 0.40 26.71
CA TYR A 337 -10.42 0.62 25.87
C TYR A 337 -11.27 1.78 26.38
N LYS A 338 -11.47 1.88 27.70
CA LYS A 338 -12.13 3.04 28.30
C LYS A 338 -11.39 4.34 27.93
N ALA A 339 -10.06 4.36 28.02
CA ALA A 339 -9.24 5.53 27.69
C ALA A 339 -9.38 5.94 26.21
N ILE A 340 -9.35 4.99 25.25
CA ILE A 340 -9.51 5.33 23.83
C ILE A 340 -10.93 5.82 23.48
N PHE A 341 -11.96 5.35 24.19
CA PHE A 341 -13.36 5.81 23.96
C PHE A 341 -13.71 7.08 24.74
N THR A 342 -12.96 7.46 25.77
CA THR A 342 -13.16 8.74 26.49
C THR A 342 -12.23 9.82 25.95
N GLY A 343 -10.92 9.71 26.19
CA GLY A 343 -9.91 10.69 25.76
C GLY A 343 -9.54 10.60 24.28
N GLY A 344 -9.64 9.42 23.67
CA GLY A 344 -9.32 9.17 22.27
C GLY A 344 -10.46 9.24 21.28
N TRP A 345 -11.72 9.46 21.76
CA TRP A 345 -12.92 9.45 20.92
C TRP A 345 -12.85 10.41 19.73
N LYS A 346 -12.26 11.59 19.92
CA LYS A 346 -12.06 12.56 18.85
C LYS A 346 -11.27 11.98 17.69
N ALA A 347 -10.17 11.30 17.97
CA ALA A 347 -9.34 10.68 16.93
C ALA A 347 -10.08 9.53 16.20
N ILE A 348 -10.87 8.73 16.93
CA ILE A 348 -11.71 7.68 16.35
C ILE A 348 -12.73 8.29 15.39
N ARG A 349 -13.52 9.26 15.87
CA ARG A 349 -14.54 9.95 15.10
C ARG A 349 -13.95 10.62 13.86
N ASP A 350 -12.89 11.39 14.01
CA ASP A 350 -12.25 12.15 12.93
C ASP A 350 -11.68 11.21 11.85
N THR A 351 -11.07 10.09 12.26
CA THR A 351 -10.57 9.07 11.31
C THR A 351 -11.71 8.44 10.52
N LEU A 352 -12.81 8.05 11.19
CA LEU A 352 -13.97 7.45 10.54
C LEU A 352 -14.65 8.42 9.57
N ILE A 353 -14.78 9.70 9.94
CA ILE A 353 -15.34 10.73 9.06
C ILE A 353 -14.44 10.90 7.82
N ILE A 354 -13.13 11.08 8.00
CA ILE A 354 -12.20 11.24 6.89
C ILE A 354 -12.23 10.01 5.97
N ALA A 355 -12.21 8.80 6.53
CA ALA A 355 -12.30 7.57 5.75
C ALA A 355 -13.64 7.43 5.01
N ALA A 356 -14.76 7.81 5.65
CA ALA A 356 -16.09 7.79 5.06
C ALA A 356 -16.23 8.72 3.85
N PHE A 357 -15.54 9.86 3.84
CA PHE A 357 -15.48 10.76 2.68
C PHE A 357 -14.43 10.36 1.66
N ALA A 358 -13.23 9.98 2.10
CA ALA A 358 -12.13 9.62 1.19
C ALA A 358 -12.45 8.36 0.38
N MET A 359 -13.10 7.38 0.97
CA MET A 359 -13.44 6.11 0.32
C MET A 359 -14.31 6.29 -0.94
N PRO A 360 -15.51 6.89 -0.88
CA PRO A 360 -16.36 7.05 -2.07
C PRO A 360 -15.74 8.02 -3.09
N LEU A 361 -15.12 9.11 -2.64
CA LEU A 361 -14.47 10.07 -3.54
C LEU A 361 -13.27 9.45 -4.26
N GLY A 362 -12.44 8.68 -3.56
CA GLY A 362 -11.31 7.98 -4.14
C GLY A 362 -11.74 6.85 -5.08
N GLY A 363 -12.81 6.11 -4.75
CA GLY A 363 -13.41 5.12 -5.62
C GLY A 363 -13.98 5.74 -6.91
N LEU A 364 -14.72 6.84 -6.79
CA LEU A 364 -15.27 7.59 -7.91
C LEU A 364 -14.15 8.16 -8.81
N TYR A 365 -13.14 8.79 -8.21
CA TYR A 365 -11.94 9.25 -8.92
C TYR A 365 -11.27 8.11 -9.70
N GLY A 366 -11.07 6.95 -9.06
CA GLY A 366 -10.45 5.78 -9.67
C GLY A 366 -11.22 5.26 -10.89
N ILE A 367 -12.54 5.12 -10.77
CA ILE A 367 -13.39 4.66 -11.88
C ILE A 367 -13.46 5.66 -13.02
N LEU A 368 -13.76 6.94 -12.73
CA LEU A 368 -13.92 7.95 -13.77
C LEU A 368 -12.62 8.12 -14.56
N MET A 369 -11.50 8.25 -13.85
CA MET A 369 -10.19 8.36 -14.47
C MET A 369 -9.82 7.11 -15.26
N GLY A 370 -10.00 5.91 -14.66
CA GLY A 370 -9.70 4.64 -15.31
C GLY A 370 -10.54 4.42 -16.59
N TYR A 371 -11.83 4.76 -16.54
CA TYR A 371 -12.72 4.68 -17.71
C TYR A 371 -12.29 5.65 -18.82
N LEU A 372 -12.04 6.91 -18.50
CA LEU A 372 -11.61 7.90 -19.49
C LEU A 372 -10.30 7.51 -20.14
N VAL A 373 -9.32 7.07 -19.34
CA VAL A 373 -8.02 6.64 -19.85
C VAL A 373 -8.12 5.37 -20.69
N ALA A 374 -8.97 4.41 -20.34
CA ALA A 374 -9.08 3.14 -21.08
C ALA A 374 -9.92 3.23 -22.36
N ARG A 375 -11.00 4.04 -22.34
CA ARG A 375 -12.06 3.99 -23.36
C ARG A 375 -12.19 5.24 -24.22
N LYS A 376 -11.72 6.40 -23.73
CA LYS A 376 -11.93 7.67 -24.44
C LYS A 376 -10.62 8.27 -24.93
N GLU A 377 -10.69 8.92 -26.10
CA GLU A 377 -9.58 9.68 -26.64
C GLU A 377 -9.81 11.17 -26.42
N PHE A 378 -8.86 11.83 -25.75
CA PHE A 378 -8.87 13.26 -25.49
C PHE A 378 -7.43 13.77 -25.38
N PHE A 379 -7.29 15.09 -25.52
CA PHE A 379 -5.97 15.73 -25.45
C PHE A 379 -5.32 15.53 -24.07
N GLY A 380 -4.05 15.11 -24.07
CA GLY A 380 -3.28 14.93 -22.84
C GLY A 380 -3.63 13.67 -22.03
N ARG A 381 -4.39 12.69 -22.57
CA ARG A 381 -4.79 11.46 -21.88
C ARG A 381 -3.63 10.76 -21.17
N ARG A 382 -2.51 10.55 -21.88
CA ARG A 382 -1.33 9.85 -21.32
C ARG A 382 -0.65 10.67 -20.23
N THR A 383 -0.59 11.99 -20.39
CA THR A 383 -0.01 12.89 -19.40
C THR A 383 -0.87 12.94 -18.14
N LEU A 384 -2.21 13.01 -18.28
CA LEU A 384 -3.13 12.98 -17.16
C LEU A 384 -3.00 11.66 -16.37
N GLU A 385 -2.92 10.52 -17.06
CA GLU A 385 -2.64 9.22 -16.44
C GLU A 385 -1.32 9.23 -15.68
N LEU A 386 -0.23 9.70 -16.29
CA LEU A 386 1.08 9.74 -15.66
C LEU A 386 1.09 10.63 -14.41
N VAL A 387 0.58 11.85 -14.52
CA VAL A 387 0.55 12.80 -13.40
C VAL A 387 -0.31 12.25 -12.26
N SER A 388 -1.46 11.65 -12.57
CA SER A 388 -2.33 11.05 -11.54
C SER A 388 -1.65 9.92 -10.75
N MET A 389 -0.66 9.23 -11.33
CA MET A 389 0.07 8.14 -10.67
C MET A 389 1.23 8.63 -9.79
N ILE A 390 1.66 9.88 -9.91
CA ILE A 390 2.86 10.39 -9.22
C ILE A 390 2.69 10.30 -7.70
N ASN A 391 1.59 10.82 -7.14
CA ASN A 391 1.37 10.80 -5.68
C ASN A 391 1.32 9.40 -5.07
N TYR A 392 0.91 8.40 -5.86
CA TYR A 392 0.94 7.00 -5.42
C TYR A 392 2.36 6.43 -5.39
N ALA A 393 3.20 6.85 -6.34
CA ALA A 393 4.58 6.37 -6.45
C ALA A 393 5.52 7.02 -5.43
N LEU A 394 5.18 8.22 -4.94
CA LEU A 394 6.02 8.96 -4.02
C LEU A 394 5.87 8.49 -2.56
N PRO A 395 6.95 8.56 -1.75
CA PRO A 395 6.87 8.42 -0.30
C PRO A 395 5.82 9.35 0.32
N GLY A 396 5.12 8.83 1.36
CA GLY A 396 4.06 9.59 2.04
C GLY A 396 4.55 10.89 2.66
N THR A 397 5.74 10.88 3.20
CA THR A 397 6.40 12.05 3.76
C THR A 397 6.54 13.16 2.74
N ILE A 398 6.99 12.85 1.52
CA ILE A 398 7.11 13.83 0.43
C ILE A 398 5.74 14.45 0.11
N VAL A 399 4.71 13.60 -0.04
CA VAL A 399 3.36 14.08 -0.36
C VAL A 399 2.79 14.92 0.76
N GLY A 400 2.91 14.48 2.03
CA GLY A 400 2.44 15.22 3.20
C GLY A 400 3.10 16.59 3.33
N ILE A 401 4.43 16.66 3.18
CA ILE A 401 5.19 17.91 3.23
C ILE A 401 4.84 18.80 2.04
N ALA A 402 4.68 18.24 0.84
CA ALA A 402 4.27 19.00 -0.33
C ALA A 402 2.89 19.65 -0.16
N TYR A 403 1.93 18.90 0.41
CA TYR A 403 0.60 19.43 0.73
C TYR A 403 0.66 20.51 1.83
N LEU A 404 1.45 20.28 2.87
CA LEU A 404 1.66 21.28 3.92
C LEU A 404 2.18 22.61 3.33
N ILE A 405 3.23 22.54 2.52
CA ILE A 405 3.83 23.73 1.89
C ILE A 405 2.88 24.42 0.92
N ALA A 406 2.15 23.64 0.09
CA ALA A 406 1.30 24.19 -0.94
C ALA A 406 0.03 24.85 -0.41
N PHE A 407 -0.50 24.36 0.72
CA PHE A 407 -1.80 24.77 1.23
C PHE A 407 -1.73 25.45 2.61
N ASN A 408 -0.53 25.85 3.05
CA ASN A 408 -0.35 26.59 4.30
C ASN A 408 -0.59 28.10 4.13
N ASP A 409 -0.30 28.63 2.96
CA ASP A 409 -0.33 30.04 2.66
C ASP A 409 -1.33 30.36 1.53
N LYS A 410 -1.61 31.66 1.33
CA LYS A 410 -2.42 32.13 0.19
C LYS A 410 -1.79 31.66 -1.14
N PRO A 411 -2.58 31.40 -2.20
CA PRO A 411 -3.99 31.80 -2.36
C PRO A 411 -5.02 30.81 -1.77
N LEU A 412 -4.64 29.56 -1.46
CA LEU A 412 -5.57 28.51 -1.02
C LEU A 412 -5.09 27.88 0.29
N VAL A 413 -5.62 28.35 1.41
CA VAL A 413 -5.26 27.83 2.73
C VAL A 413 -6.20 26.69 3.09
N LEU A 414 -5.69 25.44 3.10
CA LEU A 414 -6.42 24.24 3.49
C LEU A 414 -5.82 23.57 4.73
N THR A 415 -4.65 23.97 5.17
CA THR A 415 -3.99 23.42 6.37
C THR A 415 -4.91 23.54 7.57
N GLY A 416 -5.02 22.48 8.37
CA GLY A 416 -5.91 22.44 9.52
C GLY A 416 -7.34 21.99 9.23
N THR A 417 -7.72 21.74 7.97
CA THR A 417 -9.06 21.30 7.58
C THR A 417 -9.12 19.80 7.26
N ALA A 418 -10.32 19.19 7.36
CA ALA A 418 -10.54 17.82 6.90
C ALA A 418 -10.29 17.68 5.39
N LEU A 419 -10.56 18.74 4.63
CA LEU A 419 -10.49 18.71 3.17
C LEU A 419 -9.07 18.38 2.66
N ILE A 420 -8.03 18.93 3.28
CA ILE A 420 -6.65 18.63 2.87
C ILE A 420 -6.31 17.16 3.07
N ILE A 421 -6.79 16.54 4.17
CA ILE A 421 -6.53 15.12 4.48
C ILE A 421 -7.31 14.22 3.51
N VAL A 422 -8.60 14.51 3.29
CA VAL A 422 -9.44 13.80 2.33
C VAL A 422 -8.86 13.89 0.92
N ALA A 423 -8.48 15.09 0.46
CA ALA A 423 -7.85 15.29 -0.84
C ALA A 423 -6.54 14.51 -0.96
N CYS A 424 -5.68 14.58 0.06
CA CYS A 424 -4.45 13.78 0.09
C CYS A 424 -4.76 12.28 -0.09
N TYR A 425 -5.73 11.73 0.62
CA TYR A 425 -6.08 10.31 0.53
C TYR A 425 -6.68 9.93 -0.82
N VAL A 426 -7.58 10.76 -1.37
CA VAL A 426 -8.18 10.55 -2.69
C VAL A 426 -7.11 10.48 -3.78
N PHE A 427 -6.23 11.49 -3.87
CA PHE A 427 -5.24 11.57 -4.94
C PHE A 427 -4.01 10.71 -4.71
N ARG A 428 -3.76 10.25 -3.48
CA ARG A 428 -2.68 9.32 -3.16
C ARG A 428 -3.09 7.86 -3.35
N TYR A 429 -4.29 7.46 -2.96
CA TYR A 429 -4.71 6.06 -2.95
C TYR A 429 -5.70 5.71 -4.08
N GLY A 430 -6.41 6.68 -4.62
CA GLY A 430 -7.29 6.52 -5.79
C GLY A 430 -6.63 5.94 -7.04
N PRO A 431 -5.32 6.18 -7.32
CA PRO A 431 -4.63 5.55 -8.46
C PRO A 431 -4.66 4.02 -8.47
N THR A 432 -4.83 3.35 -7.34
CA THR A 432 -5.07 1.90 -7.30
C THR A 432 -6.38 1.53 -7.98
N GLY A 433 -7.44 2.31 -7.75
CA GLY A 433 -8.73 2.18 -8.45
C GLY A 433 -8.61 2.45 -9.96
N ILE A 434 -7.77 3.40 -10.38
CA ILE A 434 -7.50 3.65 -11.81
C ILE A 434 -6.93 2.40 -12.46
N ARG A 435 -5.88 1.81 -11.86
CA ARG A 435 -5.22 0.60 -12.40
C ARG A 435 -6.16 -0.60 -12.47
N THR A 436 -6.94 -0.86 -11.42
CA THR A 436 -7.91 -1.96 -11.41
C THR A 436 -9.01 -1.77 -12.44
N THR A 437 -9.51 -0.54 -12.61
CA THR A 437 -10.51 -0.21 -13.63
C THR A 437 -9.96 -0.41 -15.04
N ILE A 438 -8.74 0.07 -15.34
CA ILE A 438 -8.10 -0.13 -16.65
C ILE A 438 -7.89 -1.62 -16.92
N ALA A 439 -7.43 -2.38 -15.93
CA ALA A 439 -7.18 -3.82 -16.06
C ALA A 439 -8.48 -4.61 -16.37
N LEU A 440 -9.58 -4.31 -15.67
CA LEU A 440 -10.88 -4.93 -15.97
C LEU A 440 -11.40 -4.51 -17.36
N LEU A 441 -11.36 -3.23 -17.69
CA LEU A 441 -11.80 -2.75 -19.00
C LEU A 441 -11.00 -3.35 -20.14
N SER A 442 -9.73 -3.69 -19.94
CA SER A 442 -8.92 -4.36 -20.99
C SER A 442 -9.40 -5.78 -21.30
N GLN A 443 -10.18 -6.41 -20.41
CA GLN A 443 -10.76 -7.74 -20.59
C GLN A 443 -12.18 -7.70 -21.18
N ILE A 444 -12.81 -6.53 -21.23
CA ILE A 444 -14.16 -6.32 -21.75
C ILE A 444 -14.07 -5.81 -23.17
N ASP A 445 -14.77 -6.47 -24.10
CA ASP A 445 -14.82 -6.06 -25.50
C ASP A 445 -15.50 -4.68 -25.65
N LYS A 446 -14.90 -3.82 -26.48
CA LYS A 446 -15.44 -2.48 -26.79
C LYS A 446 -16.76 -2.53 -27.55
N SER A 447 -17.03 -3.62 -28.28
CA SER A 447 -18.27 -3.82 -29.04
C SER A 447 -19.52 -3.68 -28.17
N LEU A 448 -19.48 -4.00 -26.88
CA LEU A 448 -20.61 -3.80 -25.96
C LEU A 448 -20.98 -2.31 -25.79
N GLU A 449 -19.98 -1.45 -25.70
CA GLU A 449 -20.21 0.00 -25.63
C GLU A 449 -20.63 0.57 -26.98
N GLU A 450 -20.03 0.09 -28.07
CA GLU A 450 -20.37 0.49 -29.45
C GLU A 450 -21.81 0.08 -29.82
N ALA A 451 -22.24 -1.13 -29.45
CA ALA A 451 -23.63 -1.58 -29.64
C ALA A 451 -24.62 -0.70 -28.87
N SER A 452 -24.33 -0.35 -27.63
CA SER A 452 -25.18 0.56 -26.84
C SER A 452 -25.30 1.93 -27.51
N GLN A 453 -24.19 2.48 -28.02
CA GLN A 453 -24.18 3.76 -28.72
C GLN A 453 -24.87 3.66 -30.11
N GLY A 454 -24.71 2.54 -30.80
CA GLY A 454 -25.42 2.24 -32.07
C GLY A 454 -26.94 2.21 -31.90
N LEU A 455 -27.44 1.83 -30.71
CA LEU A 455 -28.85 1.90 -30.34
C LEU A 455 -29.30 3.30 -29.85
N GLY A 456 -28.44 4.33 -30.02
CA GLY A 456 -28.75 5.72 -29.69
C GLY A 456 -28.50 6.14 -28.26
N ALA A 457 -27.85 5.29 -27.42
CA ALA A 457 -27.52 5.68 -26.05
C ALA A 457 -26.38 6.71 -26.04
N SER A 458 -26.50 7.74 -25.18
CA SER A 458 -25.40 8.67 -24.92
C SER A 458 -24.25 7.98 -24.19
N SER A 459 -23.01 8.53 -24.27
CA SER A 459 -21.84 8.01 -23.53
C SER A 459 -22.10 7.89 -22.03
N GLY A 460 -22.84 8.84 -21.42
CA GLY A 460 -23.21 8.78 -20.01
C GLY A 460 -24.18 7.64 -19.70
N THR A 461 -25.15 7.38 -20.59
CA THR A 461 -26.09 6.25 -20.46
C THR A 461 -25.37 4.92 -20.61
N THR A 462 -24.50 4.79 -21.62
CA THR A 462 -23.64 3.62 -21.84
C THR A 462 -22.76 3.35 -20.63
N PHE A 463 -22.07 4.38 -20.12
CA PHE A 463 -21.26 4.25 -18.91
C PHE A 463 -22.08 3.74 -17.72
N ARG A 464 -23.23 4.37 -17.43
CA ARG A 464 -24.02 4.06 -16.23
C ARG A 464 -24.71 2.69 -16.31
N ARG A 465 -25.22 2.31 -17.50
CA ARG A 465 -26.07 1.11 -17.67
C ARG A 465 -25.32 -0.12 -18.17
N VAL A 466 -24.18 0.07 -18.85
CA VAL A 466 -23.38 -1.04 -19.43
C VAL A 466 -22.04 -1.15 -18.75
N THR A 467 -21.21 -0.10 -18.81
CA THR A 467 -19.82 -0.18 -18.37
C THR A 467 -19.70 -0.28 -16.85
N LEU A 468 -20.41 0.59 -16.10
CA LEU A 468 -20.31 0.65 -14.63
C LEU A 468 -20.69 -0.67 -13.93
N PRO A 469 -21.77 -1.36 -14.30
CA PRO A 469 -22.05 -2.68 -13.73
C PRO A 469 -20.93 -3.70 -13.99
N LEU A 470 -20.39 -3.73 -15.20
CA LEU A 470 -19.31 -4.66 -15.58
C LEU A 470 -17.99 -4.41 -14.80
N ILE A 471 -17.70 -3.16 -14.44
CA ILE A 471 -16.52 -2.78 -13.68
C ILE A 471 -16.80 -2.60 -12.19
N ALA A 472 -18.00 -2.91 -11.72
CA ALA A 472 -18.36 -2.83 -10.29
C ALA A 472 -17.36 -3.54 -9.35
N PRO A 473 -16.80 -4.72 -9.69
CA PRO A 473 -15.76 -5.34 -8.86
C PRO A 473 -14.52 -4.47 -8.67
N ALA A 474 -14.08 -3.73 -9.70
CA ALA A 474 -12.96 -2.78 -9.58
C ALA A 474 -13.30 -1.60 -8.68
N PHE A 475 -14.54 -1.12 -8.73
CA PHE A 475 -15.02 -0.06 -7.85
C PHE A 475 -14.95 -0.47 -6.37
N PHE A 476 -15.52 -1.61 -6.03
CA PHE A 476 -15.52 -2.11 -4.66
C PHE A 476 -14.10 -2.43 -4.16
N ALA A 477 -13.24 -2.98 -5.02
CA ALA A 477 -11.83 -3.18 -4.69
C ALA A 477 -11.13 -1.83 -4.42
N GLY A 478 -11.39 -0.82 -5.25
CA GLY A 478 -10.88 0.54 -5.07
C GLY A 478 -11.37 1.17 -3.76
N LEU A 479 -12.67 1.06 -3.44
CA LEU A 479 -13.23 1.51 -2.16
C LEU A 479 -12.51 0.87 -0.98
N GLY A 480 -12.34 -0.46 -1.00
CA GLY A 480 -11.68 -1.20 0.07
C GLY A 480 -10.26 -0.73 0.29
N ILE A 481 -9.48 -0.57 -0.77
CA ILE A 481 -8.08 -0.11 -0.69
C ILE A 481 -8.01 1.31 -0.14
N VAL A 482 -8.83 2.24 -0.64
CA VAL A 482 -8.84 3.62 -0.13
C VAL A 482 -9.23 3.65 1.34
N PHE A 483 -10.23 2.84 1.76
CA PHE A 483 -10.65 2.75 3.16
C PHE A 483 -9.53 2.21 4.06
N ILE A 484 -8.92 1.06 3.70
CA ILE A 484 -7.81 0.46 4.46
C ILE A 484 -6.70 1.51 4.63
N ARG A 485 -6.29 2.17 3.54
CA ARG A 485 -5.23 3.17 3.56
C ARG A 485 -5.61 4.41 4.37
N SER A 486 -6.87 4.86 4.32
CA SER A 486 -7.33 5.97 5.15
C SER A 486 -7.30 5.65 6.64
N MET A 487 -7.58 4.40 7.03
CA MET A 487 -7.52 3.93 8.42
C MET A 487 -6.09 3.70 8.92
N THR A 488 -5.14 3.39 8.02
CA THR A 488 -3.78 2.94 8.40
C THR A 488 -2.67 3.91 8.03
N ALA A 489 -2.97 4.96 7.23
CA ALA A 489 -1.98 5.92 6.78
C ALA A 489 -1.45 6.79 7.91
N ILE A 490 -0.13 6.98 7.95
CA ILE A 490 0.51 7.91 8.86
C ILE A 490 1.53 8.82 8.15
N SER A 491 2.29 8.31 7.17
CA SER A 491 3.44 9.03 6.62
C SER A 491 3.12 10.37 5.93
N ALA A 492 1.94 10.52 5.33
CA ALA A 492 1.47 11.82 4.86
C ALA A 492 0.64 12.54 5.93
N THR A 493 -0.15 11.78 6.66
CA THR A 493 -1.14 12.25 7.63
C THR A 493 -0.52 13.09 8.74
N ILE A 494 0.64 12.68 9.26
CA ILE A 494 1.34 13.33 10.38
C ILE A 494 1.64 14.82 10.12
N PHE A 495 1.80 15.21 8.86
CA PHE A 495 2.03 16.60 8.45
C PHE A 495 0.74 17.39 8.22
N LEU A 496 -0.42 16.72 8.15
CA LEU A 496 -1.70 17.33 7.77
C LEU A 496 -2.70 17.41 8.93
N VAL A 497 -2.44 16.70 10.02
CA VAL A 497 -3.28 16.75 11.24
C VAL A 497 -3.18 18.10 11.92
N SER A 498 -4.20 18.42 12.70
CA SER A 498 -4.29 19.69 13.45
C SER A 498 -5.07 19.46 14.74
N ILE A 499 -5.14 20.49 15.58
CA ILE A 499 -6.00 20.48 16.79
C ILE A 499 -7.47 20.21 16.40
N GLY A 500 -7.91 20.71 15.23
CA GLY A 500 -9.26 20.47 14.70
C GLY A 500 -9.51 19.03 14.25
N TRP A 501 -8.50 18.37 13.68
CA TRP A 501 -8.58 17.04 13.06
C TRP A 501 -7.42 16.16 13.49
N THR A 502 -7.68 15.23 14.40
CA THR A 502 -6.70 14.27 14.93
C THR A 502 -7.07 12.87 14.48
N LEU A 503 -6.09 12.07 14.06
CA LEU A 503 -6.34 10.72 13.54
C LEU A 503 -5.77 9.62 14.44
N ILE A 504 -6.39 8.43 14.40
CA ILE A 504 -6.01 7.28 15.24
C ILE A 504 -4.54 6.92 15.07
N THR A 505 -4.02 6.91 13.83
CA THR A 505 -2.63 6.55 13.56
C THR A 505 -1.64 7.52 14.21
N VAL A 506 -1.98 8.80 14.29
CA VAL A 506 -1.19 9.80 15.00
C VAL A 506 -1.27 9.58 16.51
N LYS A 507 -2.45 9.27 17.05
CA LYS A 507 -2.62 8.94 18.47
C LYS A 507 -1.87 7.67 18.88
N ILE A 508 -1.80 6.66 18.01
CA ILE A 508 -0.96 5.49 18.28
C ILE A 508 0.52 5.90 18.38
N LEU A 509 1.01 6.73 17.43
CA LEU A 509 2.38 7.21 17.45
C LEU A 509 2.68 8.04 18.70
N GLU A 510 1.80 8.98 19.08
CA GLU A 510 1.92 9.76 20.32
C GLU A 510 2.03 8.83 21.56
N ASN A 511 1.09 7.90 21.70
CA ASN A 511 1.11 6.94 22.81
C ASN A 511 2.40 6.11 22.84
N MET A 512 2.96 5.76 21.68
CA MET A 512 4.23 5.03 21.62
C MET A 512 5.42 5.90 22.06
N THR A 513 5.48 7.16 21.64
CA THR A 513 6.53 8.09 22.03
C THR A 513 6.46 8.46 23.51
N GLU A 514 5.27 8.46 24.08
CA GLU A 514 5.01 8.67 25.51
C GLU A 514 5.16 7.37 26.36
N LEU A 515 5.56 6.25 25.73
CA LEU A 515 5.65 4.92 26.35
C LEU A 515 4.33 4.39 26.93
N SER A 516 3.21 4.94 26.47
CA SER A 516 1.85 4.53 26.83
C SER A 516 1.38 3.39 25.92
N LEU A 517 2.08 2.25 26.01
CA LEU A 517 1.97 1.16 25.01
C LEU A 517 0.62 0.41 25.05
N GLY A 518 -0.06 0.35 26.20
CA GLY A 518 -1.37 -0.30 26.33
C GLY A 518 -2.46 0.38 25.48
N PRO A 519 -2.69 1.70 25.61
CA PRO A 519 -3.58 2.45 24.72
C PRO A 519 -3.17 2.39 23.24
N ALA A 520 -1.86 2.41 22.91
CA ALA A 520 -1.38 2.22 21.56
C ALA A 520 -1.82 0.87 20.96
N ALA A 521 -1.70 -0.21 21.75
CA ALA A 521 -2.18 -1.54 21.39
C ALA A 521 -3.70 -1.56 21.21
N ALA A 522 -4.47 -0.95 22.11
CA ALA A 522 -5.94 -0.90 22.03
C ALA A 522 -6.43 -0.16 20.78
N PHE A 523 -5.83 1.00 20.43
CA PHE A 523 -6.12 1.69 19.18
C PHE A 523 -5.77 0.84 17.95
N SER A 524 -4.64 0.13 17.96
CA SER A 524 -4.21 -0.73 16.85
C SER A 524 -5.20 -1.88 16.64
N VAL A 525 -5.64 -2.54 17.72
CA VAL A 525 -6.67 -3.59 17.67
C VAL A 525 -7.98 -3.02 17.13
N PHE A 526 -8.39 -1.85 17.61
CA PHE A 526 -9.61 -1.17 17.12
C PHE A 526 -9.56 -0.92 15.62
N VAL A 527 -8.45 -0.39 15.09
CA VAL A 527 -8.27 -0.17 13.64
C VAL A 527 -8.41 -1.48 12.87
N VAL A 528 -7.73 -2.54 13.31
CA VAL A 528 -7.78 -3.86 12.66
C VAL A 528 -9.23 -4.38 12.62
N VAL A 529 -9.96 -4.31 13.73
CA VAL A 529 -11.35 -4.77 13.79
C VAL A 529 -12.25 -3.96 12.84
N VAL A 530 -12.15 -2.63 12.87
CA VAL A 530 -12.96 -1.75 11.99
C VAL A 530 -12.67 -2.04 10.51
N VAL A 531 -11.41 -2.21 10.14
CA VAL A 531 -11.03 -2.49 8.76
C VAL A 531 -11.59 -3.85 8.32
N PHE A 532 -11.50 -4.90 9.15
CA PHE A 532 -12.10 -6.20 8.83
C PHE A 532 -13.62 -6.12 8.67
N VAL A 533 -14.32 -5.40 9.54
CA VAL A 533 -15.78 -5.22 9.46
C VAL A 533 -16.15 -4.55 8.14
N VAL A 534 -15.46 -3.48 7.75
CA VAL A 534 -15.78 -2.76 6.50
C VAL A 534 -15.44 -3.61 5.26
N ILE A 535 -14.32 -4.34 5.26
CA ILE A 535 -13.99 -5.28 4.17
C ILE A 535 -15.07 -6.36 4.06
N ALA A 536 -15.55 -6.90 5.18
CA ALA A 536 -16.63 -7.88 5.18
C ALA A 536 -17.94 -7.31 4.62
N ILE A 537 -18.28 -6.06 4.97
CA ILE A 537 -19.45 -5.34 4.41
C ILE A 537 -19.29 -5.14 2.89
N ILE A 538 -18.12 -4.67 2.43
CA ILE A 538 -17.85 -4.51 0.99
C ILE A 538 -17.98 -5.86 0.26
N GLY A 539 -17.40 -6.91 0.83
CA GLY A 539 -17.49 -8.27 0.27
C GLY A 539 -18.93 -8.80 0.22
N TRP A 540 -19.73 -8.51 1.25
CA TRP A 540 -21.15 -8.84 1.28
C TRP A 540 -21.94 -8.07 0.21
N CYS A 541 -21.73 -6.77 0.08
CA CYS A 541 -22.33 -5.95 -0.97
C CYS A 541 -22.00 -6.47 -2.37
N MET A 542 -20.75 -6.87 -2.62
CA MET A 542 -20.35 -7.48 -3.91
C MET A 542 -21.12 -8.78 -4.19
N ARG A 543 -21.26 -9.67 -3.19
CA ARG A 543 -22.02 -10.93 -3.35
C ARG A 543 -23.49 -10.69 -3.69
N LEU A 544 -24.12 -9.69 -3.07
CA LEU A 544 -25.50 -9.32 -3.38
C LEU A 544 -25.68 -8.82 -4.81
N LEU A 545 -24.72 -8.07 -5.35
CA LEU A 545 -24.78 -7.60 -6.74
C LEU A 545 -24.61 -8.75 -7.73
N HIS A 546 -23.66 -9.66 -7.52
CA HIS A 546 -23.46 -10.84 -8.38
C HIS A 546 -24.64 -11.81 -8.33
N ALA A 547 -25.28 -12.00 -7.16
CA ALA A 547 -26.49 -12.82 -7.05
C ALA A 547 -27.68 -12.25 -7.85
N ARG A 548 -27.79 -10.93 -7.97
CA ARG A 548 -28.79 -10.28 -8.83
C ARG A 548 -28.52 -10.46 -10.32
N GLU A 549 -27.25 -10.41 -10.74
CA GLU A 549 -26.87 -10.64 -12.14
C GLU A 549 -27.16 -12.06 -12.59
N THR A 550 -26.85 -13.07 -11.75
CA THR A 550 -27.17 -14.46 -12.03
C THR A 550 -28.67 -14.73 -12.10
N GLN A 551 -29.48 -14.07 -11.29
CA GLN A 551 -30.94 -14.17 -11.38
C GLN A 551 -31.52 -13.53 -12.63
N VAL A 552 -30.98 -12.39 -13.07
CA VAL A 552 -31.43 -11.72 -14.30
C VAL A 552 -31.05 -12.52 -15.54
N THR A 553 -29.84 -13.10 -15.58
CA THR A 553 -29.41 -13.98 -16.68
C THR A 553 -30.20 -15.29 -16.74
N SER A 554 -30.62 -15.84 -15.61
CA SER A 554 -31.48 -17.04 -15.57
C SER A 554 -32.93 -16.77 -15.98
N LEU A 555 -33.41 -15.54 -15.81
CA LEU A 555 -34.74 -15.10 -16.26
C LEU A 555 -34.78 -14.71 -17.74
N LEU A 556 -33.64 -14.37 -18.34
CA LEU A 556 -33.53 -13.99 -19.75
C LEU A 556 -33.07 -15.15 -20.66
N GLY A 557 -32.65 -16.26 -20.08
CA GLY A 557 -32.13 -17.47 -20.77
C GLY A 557 -33.05 -18.71 -20.68
N GLY A 558 -34.32 -18.52 -20.27
CA GLY A 558 -35.36 -19.58 -20.26
C GLY A 558 -36.26 -19.49 -21.46
#